data_b5bccbc73119788633889a9f5e34e08b
#
_entry.id   b5bccbc73119788633889a9f5e34e08b
#
_cell.length_a   1.000
_cell.length_b   1.000
_cell.length_c   1.000
_cell.angle_alpha   90.00
_cell.angle_beta   90.00
_cell.angle_gamma   90.00
#
_symmetry.space_group_name_H-M   'P 1'
#
loop_
_entity.id
_entity.type
_entity.pdbx_description
1 polymer ?
#
loop_
_entity_poly.entity_id
_entity_poly.type
_entity_poly.pdbx_seq_one_letter_code
_entity_poly.pdbx_strand_id
1 'polypeptide(L)'
;NIPTKNSDLVIEGGAITYDDRKNLFSTKNVIFNKNRKQKHSNEYIIEELKFLFDLNHIFLFENGLKDDDTDGHVDNLLCPIGKNKYLIATTHKLDLNYEILEKNKADLIKFFKDTNQAFDLIEVPLPKRKKINNKNIISSYINFYFSKNKIILPKFNVKEDNEVKLTFEKLFPNRKIMMLETENINNGGGNIHCI
;
A
#
# COMPACT_ATOMS: atom_id res chain seq x y z
N ASN A 1 -21.68 -16.64 -14.86
CA ASN A 1 -20.26 -16.85 -15.14
C ASN A 1 -19.56 -15.50 -15.16
N ILE A 2 -18.51 -15.35 -14.36
CA ILE A 2 -17.64 -14.16 -14.38
C ILE A 2 -16.58 -14.44 -15.46
N PRO A 3 -16.37 -13.52 -16.43
CA PRO A 3 -15.27 -13.68 -17.38
C PRO A 3 -13.93 -13.71 -16.66
N THR A 4 -13.07 -14.66 -17.01
CA THR A 4 -11.73 -14.81 -16.43
C THR A 4 -10.67 -14.66 -17.50
N LYS A 5 -9.54 -14.03 -17.13
CA LYS A 5 -8.30 -14.05 -17.91
C LYS A 5 -7.28 -14.88 -17.15
N ASN A 6 -6.56 -15.72 -17.83
CA ASN A 6 -5.50 -16.54 -17.23
C ASN A 6 -4.14 -15.89 -17.52
N SER A 7 -3.26 -15.89 -16.54
CA SER A 7 -1.88 -15.48 -16.67
C SER A 7 -1.00 -16.41 -15.82
N ASP A 8 0.25 -16.55 -16.18
CA ASP A 8 1.25 -17.28 -15.42
C ASP A 8 2.11 -16.38 -14.53
N LEU A 9 1.75 -15.09 -14.43
CA LEU A 9 2.37 -14.18 -13.47
C LEU A 9 2.01 -14.58 -12.02
N VAL A 10 2.99 -14.52 -11.15
CA VAL A 10 2.82 -14.71 -9.70
C VAL A 10 2.77 -13.36 -9.02
N ILE A 11 1.57 -12.93 -8.59
CA ILE A 11 1.35 -11.63 -7.95
C ILE A 11 0.34 -11.81 -6.81
N GLU A 12 0.67 -11.30 -5.64
CA GLU A 12 -0.22 -11.26 -4.49
C GLU A 12 -1.14 -10.03 -4.55
N GLY A 13 -2.34 -10.13 -3.94
CA GLY A 13 -3.30 -9.02 -3.90
C GLY A 13 -2.74 -7.74 -3.27
N GLY A 14 -2.00 -7.85 -2.17
CA GLY A 14 -1.35 -6.71 -1.49
C GLY A 14 -0.15 -6.12 -2.25
N ALA A 15 0.36 -6.84 -3.26
CA ALA A 15 1.48 -6.38 -4.10
C ALA A 15 1.09 -5.25 -5.05
N ILE A 16 -0.19 -5.11 -5.37
CA ILE A 16 -0.71 -4.14 -6.32
C ILE A 16 -1.90 -3.36 -5.76
N THR A 17 -2.03 -2.10 -6.14
CA THR A 17 -3.24 -1.31 -5.97
C THR A 17 -3.46 -0.46 -7.22
N TYR A 18 -4.71 -0.08 -7.49
CA TYR A 18 -5.03 0.70 -8.69
C TYR A 18 -6.11 1.76 -8.40
N ASP A 19 -6.13 2.80 -9.22
CA ASP A 19 -7.10 3.87 -9.12
C ASP A 19 -8.17 3.83 -10.22
N ASP A 20 -9.15 4.72 -10.12
CA ASP A 20 -10.24 4.88 -11.10
C ASP A 20 -9.80 5.44 -12.47
N ARG A 21 -8.54 5.86 -12.59
CA ARG A 21 -7.92 6.33 -13.85
C ARG A 21 -7.06 5.27 -14.54
N LYS A 22 -7.15 4.03 -14.08
CA LYS A 22 -6.39 2.89 -14.60
C LYS A 22 -4.87 3.05 -14.42
N ASN A 23 -4.43 3.70 -13.34
CA ASN A 23 -3.05 3.65 -12.90
C ASN A 23 -2.90 2.48 -11.91
N LEU A 24 -1.93 1.62 -12.13
CA LEU A 24 -1.52 0.60 -11.18
C LEU A 24 -0.27 1.07 -10.44
N PHE A 25 -0.25 0.82 -9.14
CA PHE A 25 0.86 1.12 -8.24
C PHE A 25 1.37 -0.17 -7.62
N SER A 26 2.69 -0.31 -7.55
CA SER A 26 3.38 -1.42 -6.91
C SER A 26 4.79 -1.01 -6.49
N THR A 27 5.62 -1.96 -6.06
CA THR A 27 7.04 -1.75 -5.83
C THR A 27 7.88 -2.62 -6.78
N LYS A 28 9.06 -2.15 -7.18
CA LYS A 28 9.99 -2.95 -7.99
C LYS A 28 10.44 -4.20 -7.25
N ASN A 29 10.64 -4.07 -5.94
CA ASN A 29 11.08 -5.18 -5.10
C ASN A 29 10.10 -6.35 -5.10
N VAL A 30 8.81 -6.08 -5.24
CA VAL A 30 7.78 -7.13 -5.31
C VAL A 30 7.63 -7.65 -6.73
N ILE A 31 7.36 -6.76 -7.70
CA ILE A 31 7.01 -7.16 -9.07
C ILE A 31 8.15 -7.93 -9.77
N PHE A 32 9.40 -7.53 -9.50
CA PHE A 32 10.58 -8.14 -10.13
C PHE A 32 11.35 -9.07 -9.19
N ASN A 33 10.73 -9.49 -8.07
CA ASN A 33 11.42 -10.33 -7.09
C ASN A 33 11.62 -11.76 -7.58
N LYS A 34 12.86 -12.22 -7.50
CA LYS A 34 13.25 -13.60 -7.88
C LYS A 34 12.56 -14.67 -7.01
N ASN A 35 12.15 -14.34 -5.79
CA ASN A 35 11.44 -15.28 -4.90
C ASN A 35 10.12 -15.78 -5.50
N ARG A 36 9.49 -14.99 -6.37
CA ARG A 36 8.24 -15.33 -7.04
C ARG A 36 8.43 -16.21 -8.27
N LYS A 37 9.71 -16.58 -8.56
CA LYS A 37 10.06 -17.48 -9.67
C LYS A 37 9.44 -17.06 -11.01
N GLN A 38 9.32 -15.74 -11.23
CA GLN A 38 8.88 -15.21 -12.52
C GLN A 38 9.80 -15.75 -13.63
N LYS A 39 9.22 -16.30 -14.67
CA LYS A 39 9.95 -16.86 -15.82
C LYS A 39 10.14 -15.84 -16.95
N HIS A 40 9.62 -14.64 -16.77
CA HIS A 40 9.48 -13.61 -17.80
C HIS A 40 10.42 -12.44 -17.55
N SER A 41 10.73 -11.68 -18.61
CA SER A 41 11.45 -10.42 -18.49
C SER A 41 10.59 -9.35 -17.78
N ASN A 42 11.25 -8.33 -17.24
CA ASN A 42 10.54 -7.23 -16.59
C ASN A 42 9.58 -6.52 -17.56
N GLU A 43 9.98 -6.40 -18.83
CA GLU A 43 9.18 -5.79 -19.90
C GLU A 43 7.89 -6.60 -20.14
N TYR A 44 8.03 -7.92 -20.23
CA TYR A 44 6.86 -8.81 -20.39
C TYR A 44 5.89 -8.67 -19.20
N ILE A 45 6.40 -8.65 -17.96
CA ILE A 45 5.58 -8.52 -16.77
C ILE A 45 4.78 -7.21 -16.82
N ILE A 46 5.40 -6.10 -17.21
CA ILE A 46 4.74 -4.80 -17.32
C ILE A 46 3.64 -4.82 -18.40
N GLU A 47 3.93 -5.35 -19.58
CA GLU A 47 2.94 -5.42 -20.68
C GLU A 47 1.78 -6.37 -20.35
N GLU A 48 2.06 -7.49 -19.71
CA GLU A 48 1.02 -8.43 -19.27
C GLU A 48 0.12 -7.81 -18.19
N LEU A 49 0.68 -7.06 -17.23
CA LEU A 49 -0.11 -6.31 -16.26
C LEU A 49 -1.01 -5.26 -16.91
N LYS A 50 -0.49 -4.51 -17.88
CA LYS A 50 -1.28 -3.54 -18.63
C LYS A 50 -2.45 -4.20 -19.34
N PHE A 51 -2.20 -5.34 -19.97
CA PHE A 51 -3.24 -6.12 -20.68
C PHE A 51 -4.29 -6.68 -19.73
N LEU A 52 -3.87 -7.31 -18.61
CA LEU A 52 -4.77 -7.96 -17.66
C LEU A 52 -5.73 -6.98 -16.99
N PHE A 53 -5.22 -5.81 -16.59
CA PHE A 53 -5.96 -4.80 -15.84
C PHE A 53 -6.44 -3.61 -16.69
N ASP A 54 -6.20 -3.63 -18.01
CA ASP A 54 -6.57 -2.55 -18.93
C ASP A 54 -6.03 -1.19 -18.46
N LEU A 55 -4.71 -1.12 -18.20
CA LEU A 55 -4.07 0.02 -17.55
C LEU A 55 -3.60 1.08 -18.53
N ASN A 56 -3.70 2.36 -18.11
CA ASN A 56 -3.08 3.47 -18.79
C ASN A 56 -1.61 3.63 -18.36
N HIS A 57 -1.34 3.51 -17.06
CA HIS A 57 0.00 3.67 -16.50
C HIS A 57 0.30 2.64 -15.43
N ILE A 58 1.57 2.32 -15.26
CA ILE A 58 2.10 1.56 -14.11
C ILE A 58 3.17 2.43 -13.45
N PHE A 59 3.00 2.69 -12.16
CA PHE A 59 3.99 3.34 -11.33
C PHE A 59 4.59 2.34 -10.34
N LEU A 60 5.90 2.23 -10.32
CA LEU A 60 6.62 1.34 -9.41
C LEU A 60 7.49 2.15 -8.45
N PHE A 61 7.15 2.12 -7.18
CA PHE A 61 8.06 2.60 -6.13
C PHE A 61 9.38 1.81 -6.20
N GLU A 62 10.49 2.48 -5.96
CA GLU A 62 11.81 1.82 -5.96
C GLU A 62 11.88 0.74 -4.88
N ASN A 63 11.41 1.07 -3.66
CA ASN A 63 11.46 0.18 -2.50
C ASN A 63 10.15 0.22 -1.72
N GLY A 64 9.81 -0.93 -1.09
CA GLY A 64 8.83 -1.02 -0.02
C GLY A 64 9.42 -0.66 1.34
N LEU A 65 8.67 -0.92 2.42
CA LEU A 65 9.18 -0.72 3.78
C LEU A 65 10.30 -1.71 4.10
N LYS A 66 11.32 -1.26 4.84
CA LYS A 66 12.36 -2.13 5.40
C LYS A 66 11.74 -3.10 6.41
N ASP A 67 12.28 -4.31 6.45
CA ASP A 67 11.84 -5.40 7.32
C ASP A 67 10.42 -5.93 6.97
N ASP A 68 9.94 -5.69 5.74
CA ASP A 68 8.69 -6.24 5.24
C ASP A 68 8.91 -7.65 4.67
N ASP A 69 8.35 -8.66 5.33
CA ASP A 69 8.47 -10.07 4.94
C ASP A 69 7.83 -10.36 3.56
N THR A 70 7.01 -9.45 3.05
CA THR A 70 6.37 -9.56 1.73
C THR A 70 7.21 -8.97 0.60
N ASP A 71 8.46 -8.59 0.88
CA ASP A 71 9.38 -7.89 -0.03
C ASP A 71 8.94 -6.45 -0.36
N GLY A 72 8.03 -5.87 0.42
CA GLY A 72 7.60 -4.48 0.30
C GLY A 72 6.31 -4.27 -0.47
N HIS A 73 5.24 -4.93 -0.05
CA HIS A 73 3.90 -4.75 -0.60
C HIS A 73 3.45 -3.29 -0.57
N VAL A 74 2.79 -2.86 -1.65
CA VAL A 74 2.32 -1.48 -1.82
C VAL A 74 1.14 -1.13 -0.89
N ASP A 75 0.39 -2.11 -0.43
CA ASP A 75 -0.74 -1.92 0.50
C ASP A 75 -0.32 -1.42 1.90
N ASN A 76 1.00 -1.38 2.17
CA ASN A 76 1.59 -0.71 3.33
C ASN A 76 2.03 0.73 3.03
N LEU A 77 2.07 1.15 1.76
CA LEU A 77 2.64 2.42 1.29
C LEU A 77 1.60 3.39 0.75
N LEU A 78 0.66 2.89 -0.05
CA LEU A 78 -0.27 3.70 -0.83
C LEU A 78 -1.64 3.04 -0.91
N CYS A 79 -2.69 3.86 -0.74
CA CYS A 79 -4.06 3.46 -1.00
C CYS A 79 -4.80 4.56 -1.76
N PRO A 80 -5.17 4.36 -3.03
CA PRO A 80 -6.10 5.23 -3.74
C PRO A 80 -7.49 5.17 -3.08
N ILE A 81 -8.08 6.33 -2.80
CA ILE A 81 -9.39 6.43 -2.14
C ILE A 81 -10.45 7.12 -3.01
N GLY A 82 -10.18 7.25 -4.30
CA GLY A 82 -11.03 7.87 -5.29
C GLY A 82 -10.93 9.40 -5.34
N LYS A 83 -11.53 10.01 -6.35
CA LYS A 83 -11.52 11.47 -6.56
C LYS A 83 -10.13 12.09 -6.52
N ASN A 84 -9.15 11.46 -7.15
CA ASN A 84 -7.75 11.87 -7.18
C ASN A 84 -7.06 11.95 -5.81
N LYS A 85 -7.61 11.30 -4.78
CA LYS A 85 -7.05 11.27 -3.43
C LYS A 85 -6.33 9.96 -3.16
N TYR A 86 -5.20 10.09 -2.49
CA TYR A 86 -4.33 8.95 -2.17
C TYR A 86 -3.84 9.07 -0.73
N LEU A 87 -4.02 8.03 0.05
CA LEU A 87 -3.33 7.90 1.34
C LEU A 87 -1.91 7.42 1.07
N ILE A 88 -0.92 8.12 1.61
CA ILE A 88 0.49 7.75 1.48
C ILE A 88 1.14 7.64 2.85
N ALA A 89 1.90 6.56 3.06
CA ALA A 89 2.61 6.34 4.32
C ALA A 89 3.73 7.37 4.49
N THR A 90 3.83 7.90 5.70
CA THR A 90 4.91 8.80 6.14
C THR A 90 5.45 8.36 7.49
N THR A 91 6.60 8.88 7.88
CA THR A 91 7.16 8.63 9.20
C THR A 91 8.07 9.79 9.63
N HIS A 92 8.50 9.79 10.89
CA HIS A 92 9.41 10.84 11.38
C HIS A 92 10.88 10.56 10.98
N LYS A 93 11.70 11.62 10.98
CA LYS A 93 13.09 11.60 10.48
C LYS A 93 14.02 10.56 11.10
N LEU A 94 13.73 10.08 12.29
CA LEU A 94 14.55 9.08 12.97
C LEU A 94 14.16 7.63 12.67
N ASP A 95 13.10 7.42 11.89
CA ASP A 95 12.68 6.08 11.49
C ASP A 95 13.53 5.55 10.33
N LEU A 96 13.78 4.24 10.31
CA LEU A 96 14.55 3.57 9.25
C LEU A 96 13.93 3.71 7.86
N ASN A 97 12.62 3.95 7.78
CA ASN A 97 11.89 4.11 6.52
C ASN A 97 11.81 5.55 6.05
N TYR A 98 12.30 6.52 6.81
CA TYR A 98 12.13 7.93 6.48
C TYR A 98 12.60 8.27 5.05
N GLU A 99 13.86 7.95 4.73
CA GLU A 99 14.43 8.24 3.42
C GLU A 99 13.68 7.54 2.27
N ILE A 100 13.25 6.29 2.50
CA ILE A 100 12.48 5.53 1.52
C ILE A 100 11.13 6.20 1.27
N LEU A 101 10.40 6.56 2.31
CA LEU A 101 9.06 7.14 2.19
C LEU A 101 9.09 8.54 1.58
N GLU A 102 10.07 9.39 1.95
CA GLU A 102 10.23 10.71 1.33
C GLU A 102 10.57 10.58 -0.17
N LYS A 103 11.47 9.66 -0.54
CA LYS A 103 11.78 9.38 -1.94
C LYS A 103 10.55 8.87 -2.68
N ASN A 104 9.85 7.90 -2.13
CA ASN A 104 8.64 7.34 -2.73
C ASN A 104 7.57 8.43 -2.96
N LYS A 105 7.38 9.32 -1.99
CA LYS A 105 6.47 10.48 -2.11
C LYS A 105 6.89 11.42 -3.23
N ALA A 106 8.18 11.78 -3.30
CA ALA A 106 8.71 12.65 -4.34
C ALA A 106 8.56 12.04 -5.74
N ASP A 107 8.88 10.74 -5.89
CA ASP A 107 8.77 10.03 -7.16
C ASP A 107 7.29 9.92 -7.61
N LEU A 108 6.35 9.69 -6.69
CA LEU A 108 4.92 9.65 -6.97
C LEU A 108 4.39 11.04 -7.41
N ILE A 109 4.81 12.12 -6.74
CA ILE A 109 4.46 13.49 -7.14
C ILE A 109 4.97 13.77 -8.55
N LYS A 110 6.20 13.38 -8.85
CA LYS A 110 6.79 13.51 -10.18
C LYS A 110 5.96 12.76 -11.22
N PHE A 111 5.59 11.50 -10.96
CA PHE A 111 4.75 10.70 -11.85
C PHE A 111 3.43 11.41 -12.20
N PHE A 112 2.69 11.93 -11.22
CA PHE A 112 1.45 12.63 -11.48
C PHE A 112 1.63 13.91 -12.29
N LYS A 113 2.73 14.65 -12.07
CA LYS A 113 3.07 15.83 -12.86
C LYS A 113 3.43 15.46 -14.31
N ASP A 114 4.27 14.46 -14.49
CA ASP A 114 4.73 14.01 -15.82
C ASP A 114 3.55 13.46 -16.66
N THR A 115 2.56 12.87 -16.01
CA THR A 115 1.33 12.36 -16.67
C THR A 115 0.20 13.39 -16.72
N ASN A 116 0.44 14.62 -16.28
CA ASN A 116 -0.56 15.71 -16.22
C ASN A 116 -1.85 15.31 -15.48
N GLN A 117 -1.71 14.60 -14.35
CA GLN A 117 -2.83 14.12 -13.56
C GLN A 117 -2.96 14.93 -12.27
N ALA A 118 -4.19 15.39 -11.97
CA ALA A 118 -4.49 15.99 -10.67
C ALA A 118 -4.35 14.95 -9.54
N PHE A 119 -3.83 15.35 -8.38
CA PHE A 119 -3.69 14.49 -7.22
C PHE A 119 -3.79 15.27 -5.91
N ASP A 120 -4.23 14.58 -4.86
CA ASP A 120 -4.26 15.06 -3.48
C ASP A 120 -3.67 13.94 -2.60
N LEU A 121 -2.46 14.16 -2.07
CA LEU A 121 -1.77 13.21 -1.21
C LEU A 121 -2.08 13.53 0.25
N ILE A 122 -2.65 12.55 0.94
CA ILE A 122 -2.98 12.62 2.35
C ILE A 122 -1.98 11.74 3.09
N GLU A 123 -1.14 12.39 3.88
CA GLU A 123 -0.10 11.70 4.65
C GLU A 123 -0.69 10.97 5.84
N VAL A 124 -0.33 9.70 5.98
CA VAL A 124 -0.72 8.83 7.10
C VAL A 124 0.55 8.36 7.80
N PRO A 125 0.78 8.74 9.06
CA PRO A 125 1.98 8.33 9.75
C PRO A 125 2.01 6.81 9.96
N LEU A 126 3.19 6.19 9.87
CA LEU A 126 3.37 4.85 10.37
C LEU A 126 3.28 4.84 11.91
N PRO A 127 2.72 3.80 12.52
CA PRO A 127 2.74 3.67 13.97
C PRO A 127 4.18 3.51 14.47
N LYS A 128 4.42 3.93 15.72
CA LYS A 128 5.72 3.67 16.35
C LYS A 128 6.06 2.18 16.27
N ARG A 129 7.28 1.88 15.78
CA ARG A 129 7.76 0.50 15.64
C ARG A 129 7.67 -0.28 16.94
N LYS A 130 7.22 -1.51 16.81
CA LYS A 130 7.28 -2.52 17.87
C LYS A 130 8.15 -3.69 17.44
N LYS A 131 8.72 -4.37 18.42
CA LYS A 131 9.38 -5.66 18.23
C LYS A 131 8.58 -6.75 18.92
N ILE A 132 8.37 -7.85 18.24
CA ILE A 132 7.80 -9.08 18.80
C ILE A 132 8.87 -10.16 18.61
N ASN A 133 9.27 -10.83 19.70
CA ASN A 133 10.33 -11.86 19.69
C ASN A 133 11.64 -11.36 19.03
N ASN A 134 12.06 -10.15 19.34
CA ASN A 134 13.23 -9.46 18.75
C ASN A 134 13.17 -9.17 17.25
N LYS A 135 12.06 -9.49 16.57
CA LYS A 135 11.82 -9.14 15.17
C LYS A 135 11.04 -7.83 15.07
N ASN A 136 11.47 -6.92 14.19
CA ASN A 136 10.68 -5.75 13.86
C ASN A 136 9.40 -6.20 13.14
N ILE A 137 8.28 -5.63 13.54
CA ILE A 137 6.99 -5.88 12.89
C ILE A 137 6.64 -4.68 12.05
N ILE A 138 6.36 -4.94 10.77
CA ILE A 138 5.83 -3.93 9.87
C ILE A 138 4.38 -3.64 10.25
N SER A 139 4.08 -2.37 10.41
CA SER A 139 2.76 -1.90 10.77
C SER A 139 2.43 -0.67 9.96
N SER A 140 1.27 -0.66 9.31
CA SER A 140 0.79 0.48 8.54
C SER A 140 -0.72 0.63 8.72
N TYR A 141 -1.18 1.87 8.96
CA TYR A 141 -2.61 2.17 8.96
C TYR A 141 -3.22 2.15 7.56
N ILE A 142 -2.40 2.20 6.52
CA ILE A 142 -2.85 2.09 5.12
C ILE A 142 -3.32 0.67 4.80
N ASN A 143 -2.87 -0.32 5.56
CA ASN A 143 -3.32 -1.71 5.45
C ASN A 143 -4.69 -1.93 6.15
N PHE A 144 -5.68 -1.13 5.79
CA PHE A 144 -7.04 -1.15 6.32
C PHE A 144 -8.02 -1.80 5.32
N TYR A 145 -9.26 -2.04 5.75
CA TYR A 145 -10.29 -2.66 4.92
C TYR A 145 -11.53 -1.77 4.76
N PHE A 146 -11.98 -1.58 3.52
CA PHE A 146 -13.27 -0.98 3.20
C PHE A 146 -14.39 -2.00 3.29
N SER A 147 -15.31 -1.82 4.23
CA SER A 147 -16.59 -2.53 4.26
C SER A 147 -17.71 -1.60 3.73
N LYS A 148 -18.92 -2.13 3.54
CA LYS A 148 -20.06 -1.39 2.96
C LYS A 148 -20.28 -0.01 3.60
N ASN A 149 -20.37 0.06 4.94
CA ASN A 149 -20.66 1.29 5.71
C ASN A 149 -19.58 1.59 6.74
N LYS A 150 -18.48 0.85 6.75
CA LYS A 150 -17.44 0.93 7.77
C LYS A 150 -16.07 0.93 7.12
N ILE A 151 -15.10 1.43 7.87
CA ILE A 151 -13.68 1.19 7.62
C ILE A 151 -13.14 0.45 8.83
N ILE A 152 -12.49 -0.68 8.60
CA ILE A 152 -11.80 -1.43 9.64
C ILE A 152 -10.34 -1.02 9.58
N LEU A 153 -9.91 -0.26 10.59
CA LEU A 153 -8.59 0.35 10.68
C LEU A 153 -7.76 -0.40 11.72
N PRO A 154 -6.52 -0.77 11.42
CA PRO A 154 -5.65 -1.41 12.41
C PRO A 154 -5.37 -0.47 13.58
N LYS A 155 -5.27 -1.04 14.78
CA LYS A 155 -4.92 -0.36 16.02
C LYS A 155 -3.67 -1.01 16.61
N PHE A 156 -2.71 -0.17 16.97
CA PHE A 156 -1.40 -0.62 17.45
C PHE A 156 -1.12 -0.24 18.90
N ASN A 157 -2.10 0.38 19.60
CA ASN A 157 -1.97 0.86 20.99
C ASN A 157 -0.79 1.84 21.16
N VAL A 158 -0.71 2.79 20.24
CA VAL A 158 0.27 3.89 20.21
C VAL A 158 -0.46 5.24 20.07
N LYS A 159 0.26 6.35 20.31
CA LYS A 159 -0.34 7.71 20.26
C LYS A 159 -0.91 8.07 18.90
N GLU A 160 -0.32 7.57 17.82
CA GLU A 160 -0.73 7.82 16.45
C GLU A 160 -2.13 7.27 16.14
N ASP A 161 -2.62 6.26 16.87
CA ASP A 161 -3.94 5.66 16.65
C ASP A 161 -5.07 6.70 16.65
N ASN A 162 -5.06 7.63 17.60
CA ASN A 162 -6.12 8.64 17.72
C ASN A 162 -6.05 9.67 16.59
N GLU A 163 -4.86 10.13 16.21
CA GLU A 163 -4.64 11.06 15.10
C GLU A 163 -5.14 10.48 13.78
N VAL A 164 -4.75 9.24 13.51
CA VAL A 164 -5.14 8.54 12.29
C VAL A 164 -6.65 8.29 12.27
N LYS A 165 -7.24 7.87 13.39
CA LYS A 165 -8.69 7.71 13.49
C LYS A 165 -9.43 9.00 13.13
N LEU A 166 -9.04 10.15 13.70
CA LEU A 166 -9.65 11.44 13.41
C LEU A 166 -9.48 11.85 11.95
N THR A 167 -8.33 11.56 11.35
CA THR A 167 -8.08 11.78 9.92
C THR A 167 -9.04 10.97 9.07
N PHE A 168 -9.21 9.67 9.36
CA PHE A 168 -10.14 8.83 8.63
C PHE A 168 -11.62 9.23 8.84
N GLU A 169 -12.01 9.67 10.02
CA GLU A 169 -13.36 10.19 10.28
C GLU A 169 -13.67 11.44 9.43
N LYS A 170 -12.69 12.33 9.25
CA LYS A 170 -12.81 13.51 8.38
C LYS A 170 -12.87 13.15 6.90
N LEU A 171 -12.06 12.18 6.47
CA LEU A 171 -12.01 11.75 5.07
C LEU A 171 -13.25 10.97 4.65
N PHE A 172 -13.85 10.22 5.57
CA PHE A 172 -14.96 9.32 5.31
C PHE A 172 -16.16 9.59 6.24
N PRO A 173 -16.77 10.80 6.19
CA PRO A 173 -17.81 11.20 7.15
C PRO A 173 -19.06 10.33 7.09
N ASN A 174 -19.29 9.61 5.99
CA ASN A 174 -20.42 8.70 5.80
C ASN A 174 -20.10 7.24 6.15
N ARG A 175 -18.93 6.97 6.74
CA ARG A 175 -18.51 5.62 7.14
C ARG A 175 -18.14 5.57 8.61
N LYS A 176 -18.54 4.52 9.31
CA LYS A 176 -18.11 4.30 10.69
C LYS A 176 -16.66 3.80 10.70
N ILE A 177 -15.77 4.50 11.38
CA ILE A 177 -14.38 4.04 11.60
C ILE A 177 -14.36 3.10 12.79
N MET A 178 -13.90 1.88 12.58
CA MET A 178 -13.73 0.85 13.58
C MET A 178 -12.26 0.51 13.71
N MET A 179 -11.67 0.75 14.86
CA MET A 179 -10.29 0.33 15.14
C MET A 179 -10.27 -1.06 15.72
N LEU A 180 -9.45 -1.94 15.14
CA LEU A 180 -9.26 -3.32 15.55
C LEU A 180 -7.81 -3.54 15.98
N GLU A 181 -7.60 -4.10 17.16
CA GLU A 181 -6.26 -4.51 17.60
C GLU A 181 -5.75 -5.65 16.73
N THR A 182 -4.60 -5.41 16.07
CA THR A 182 -4.08 -6.31 15.03
C THR A 182 -2.69 -6.85 15.34
N GLU A 183 -2.22 -6.72 16.57
CA GLU A 183 -0.87 -7.14 16.97
C GLU A 183 -0.63 -8.65 16.67
N ASN A 184 -1.61 -9.48 16.93
CA ASN A 184 -1.53 -10.92 16.65
C ASN A 184 -1.57 -11.22 15.13
N ILE A 185 -2.33 -10.45 14.36
CA ILE A 185 -2.39 -10.58 12.90
C ILE A 185 -1.04 -10.17 12.30
N ASN A 186 -0.50 -9.04 12.71
CA ASN A 186 0.80 -8.54 12.26
C ASN A 186 1.94 -9.54 12.51
N ASN A 187 1.88 -10.28 13.59
CA ASN A 187 2.88 -11.31 13.89
C ASN A 187 2.90 -12.45 12.85
N GLY A 188 1.80 -12.63 12.11
CA GLY A 188 1.68 -13.55 10.99
C GLY A 188 2.22 -13.02 9.65
N GLY A 189 2.75 -11.79 9.60
CA GLY A 189 3.36 -11.19 8.41
C GLY A 189 2.42 -10.36 7.53
N GLY A 190 1.25 -9.96 8.05
CA GLY A 190 0.29 -9.12 7.34
C GLY A 190 -0.61 -8.32 8.28
N ASN A 191 -1.59 -7.59 7.74
CA ASN A 191 -2.60 -6.89 8.52
C ASN A 191 -3.99 -7.05 7.89
N ILE A 192 -4.95 -6.19 8.22
CA ILE A 192 -6.37 -6.32 7.88
C ILE A 192 -6.61 -6.44 6.37
N HIS A 193 -5.85 -5.72 5.54
CA HIS A 193 -5.98 -5.80 4.08
C HIS A 193 -5.44 -7.12 3.51
N CYS A 194 -4.53 -7.77 4.25
CA CYS A 194 -3.86 -9.00 3.80
C CYS A 194 -4.63 -10.29 4.10
N ILE A 195 -5.77 -10.24 4.83
CA ILE A 195 -6.56 -11.42 5.28
C ILE A 195 -7.93 -11.51 4.63
#